data_57e7dd1e05d0e192e037fa5e768361d7
#
_entry.id   57e7dd1e05d0e192e037fa5e768361d7
#
_cell.length_a   1.000
_cell.length_b   1.000
_cell.length_c   1.000
_cell.angle_alpha   90.00
_cell.angle_beta   90.00
_cell.angle_gamma   90.00
#
_symmetry.space_group_name_H-M   'P 1'
#
loop_
_entity.id
_entity.type
_entity.pdbx_description
1 polymer ?
#
loop_
_entity_poly.entity_id
_entity_poly.type
_entity_poly.pdbx_seq_one_letter_code
_entity_poly.pdbx_strand_id
1 'polypeptide(L)'
;LRREYRIREEAPDKATNWGEQLWTLLASEVRLEVPTFIVDREAYDFVRTRLVNHLLSRLVVRAKQARAANAALPDETRAEAIRRAVDDVIALPEERQALISYLLTRIVDRIERRGATLTAVQKARVTGFARARRHRCYICGRRLFYGDDAVHDPDEEKEAFRSFELDHLFPQARGGGRGSDNLAACCESCNKYKDVNLSFADFPIEMSQSPSLNPVQVAKVFDGRIKFALLWRQGGACARCGKKFHDTADERLYLVRRDVDDAYHFTNVQVACGECEDGDMLDEGIKIRD
;
A
#
# COMPACT_ATOMS: atom_id res chain seq x y z
N LEU A 1 2.53 -11.24 2.72
CA LEU A 1 3.35 -10.40 1.82
C LEU A 1 4.43 -9.59 2.56
N ARG A 2 4.10 -8.91 3.70
CA ARG A 2 5.08 -8.10 4.44
C ARG A 2 6.25 -8.91 5.02
N ARG A 3 6.12 -10.22 5.30
CA ARG A 3 7.16 -11.03 5.93
C ARG A 3 8.29 -11.46 4.98
N GLU A 4 8.01 -11.65 3.70
CA GLU A 4 9.00 -12.13 2.73
C GLU A 4 10.07 -11.09 2.37
N TYR A 5 9.74 -9.80 2.47
CA TYR A 5 10.61 -8.70 2.10
C TYR A 5 11.34 -8.05 3.28
N ARG A 6 11.08 -8.48 4.51
CA ARG A 6 11.75 -7.90 5.69
C ARG A 6 13.14 -8.48 5.88
N ILE A 7 14.14 -7.61 5.88
CA ILE A 7 15.48 -7.91 6.37
C ILE A 7 15.44 -7.74 7.88
N ARG A 8 15.64 -8.84 8.64
CA ARG A 8 15.75 -8.75 10.09
C ARG A 8 17.03 -7.98 10.45
N GLU A 9 16.88 -6.85 11.08
CA GLU A 9 17.93 -6.16 11.80
C GLU A 9 17.58 -6.11 13.28
N GLU A 10 18.54 -6.46 14.12
CA GLU A 10 18.54 -6.03 15.52
C GLU A 10 18.86 -4.54 15.51
N ALA A 11 17.86 -3.69 15.49
CA ALA A 11 18.05 -2.28 15.29
C ALA A 11 17.79 -1.47 16.53
N PRO A 12 18.64 -0.51 16.82
CA PRO A 12 18.38 0.51 17.83
C PRO A 12 17.17 1.39 17.42
N ASP A 13 16.66 2.15 18.36
CA ASP A 13 15.49 3.04 18.37
C ASP A 13 15.18 3.85 17.08
N LYS A 14 16.17 4.01 16.20
CA LYS A 14 16.04 4.72 14.91
C LYS A 14 15.22 3.99 13.85
N ALA A 15 15.07 2.69 13.99
CA ALA A 15 14.33 1.84 13.05
C ALA A 15 12.85 1.70 13.43
N THR A 16 12.44 2.15 14.60
CA THR A 16 11.07 1.96 15.09
C THR A 16 10.03 2.53 14.13
N ASN A 17 9.08 1.71 13.74
CA ASN A 17 8.00 2.10 12.85
C ASN A 17 6.81 2.62 13.66
N TRP A 18 6.90 3.87 14.14
CA TRP A 18 5.86 4.50 14.97
C TRP A 18 4.49 4.55 14.28
N GLY A 19 4.49 4.76 12.96
CA GLY A 19 3.26 4.78 12.18
C GLY A 19 2.58 3.42 12.15
N GLU A 20 3.33 2.32 12.01
CA GLU A 20 2.78 0.96 12.05
C GLU A 20 2.26 0.59 13.44
N GLN A 21 2.93 1.05 14.49
CA GLN A 21 2.44 0.88 15.87
C GLN A 21 1.11 1.62 16.08
N LEU A 22 1.03 2.87 15.64
CA LEU A 22 -0.22 3.63 15.70
C LEU A 22 -1.32 2.97 14.88
N TRP A 23 -1.01 2.51 13.68
CA TRP A 23 -1.97 1.79 12.84
C TRP A 23 -2.49 0.52 13.54
N THR A 24 -1.61 -0.26 14.14
CA THR A 24 -1.98 -1.48 14.87
C THR A 24 -2.88 -1.17 16.07
N LEU A 25 -2.56 -0.11 16.81
CA LEU A 25 -3.39 0.36 17.93
C LEU A 25 -4.78 0.78 17.43
N LEU A 26 -4.87 1.62 16.40
CA LEU A 26 -6.16 2.04 15.83
C LEU A 26 -6.95 0.84 15.30
N ALA A 27 -6.28 -0.11 14.65
CA ALA A 27 -6.93 -1.32 14.16
C ALA A 27 -7.48 -2.20 15.28
N SER A 28 -6.90 -2.18 16.48
CA SER A 28 -7.46 -2.89 17.64
C SER A 28 -8.68 -2.20 18.24
N GLU A 29 -8.75 -0.87 18.15
CA GLU A 29 -9.86 -0.07 18.69
C GLU A 29 -11.04 0.03 17.70
N VAL A 30 -10.78 0.04 16.40
CA VAL A 30 -11.84 0.06 15.38
C VAL A 30 -12.49 -1.32 15.29
N ARG A 31 -13.43 -1.54 16.18
CA ARG A 31 -14.31 -2.72 16.17
C ARG A 31 -15.61 -2.33 15.49
N LEU A 32 -15.69 -2.63 14.20
CA LEU A 32 -16.99 -2.56 13.53
C LEU A 32 -17.74 -3.84 13.90
N GLU A 33 -18.93 -3.74 14.47
CA GLU A 33 -19.82 -4.89 14.61
C GLU A 33 -20.19 -5.36 13.21
N VAL A 34 -19.85 -6.60 12.88
CA VAL A 34 -20.28 -7.20 11.61
C VAL A 34 -21.75 -7.55 11.75
N PRO A 35 -22.65 -6.91 11.02
CA PRO A 35 -24.02 -7.35 11.00
C PRO A 35 -24.07 -8.83 10.62
N THR A 36 -24.84 -9.63 11.35
CA THR A 36 -24.90 -11.09 11.16
C THR A 36 -25.37 -11.52 9.77
N PHE A 37 -26.01 -10.60 9.04
CA PHE A 37 -26.48 -10.83 7.67
C PHE A 37 -25.41 -10.55 6.60
N ILE A 38 -24.25 -9.95 6.94
CA ILE A 38 -23.16 -9.75 6.00
C ILE A 38 -22.29 -10.99 5.96
N VAL A 39 -22.34 -11.69 4.83
CA VAL A 39 -21.53 -12.90 4.57
C VAL A 39 -20.14 -12.55 4.01
N ASP A 40 -20.04 -11.48 3.23
CA ASP A 40 -18.79 -11.03 2.62
C ASP A 40 -17.86 -10.38 3.66
N ARG A 41 -17.03 -11.21 4.27
CA ARG A 41 -16.03 -10.76 5.24
C ARG A 41 -14.90 -9.94 4.61
N GLU A 42 -14.59 -10.17 3.34
CA GLU A 42 -13.54 -9.42 2.64
C GLU A 42 -13.96 -7.96 2.44
N ALA A 43 -15.21 -7.71 2.06
CA ALA A 43 -15.76 -6.36 1.98
C ALA A 43 -15.71 -5.63 3.32
N TYR A 44 -16.04 -6.34 4.39
CA TYR A 44 -15.99 -5.81 5.74
C TYR A 44 -14.55 -5.43 6.16
N ASP A 45 -13.61 -6.35 5.99
CA ASP A 45 -12.19 -6.12 6.33
C ASP A 45 -11.60 -4.99 5.49
N PHE A 46 -12.03 -4.85 4.25
CA PHE A 46 -11.66 -3.75 3.39
C PHE A 46 -12.14 -2.40 3.94
N VAL A 47 -13.41 -2.28 4.29
CA VAL A 47 -13.99 -1.05 4.86
C VAL A 47 -13.31 -0.69 6.18
N ARG A 48 -13.08 -1.67 7.04
CA ARG A 48 -12.36 -1.50 8.30
C ARG A 48 -10.93 -1.00 8.08
N THR A 49 -10.19 -1.63 7.17
CA THR A 49 -8.82 -1.22 6.83
C THR A 49 -8.80 0.22 6.31
N ARG A 50 -9.73 0.56 5.44
CA ARG A 50 -9.88 1.92 4.89
C ARG A 50 -10.15 2.95 5.99
N LEU A 51 -11.02 2.62 6.93
CA LEU A 51 -11.32 3.49 8.07
C LEU A 51 -10.08 3.71 8.94
N VAL A 52 -9.34 2.66 9.28
CA VAL A 52 -8.10 2.76 10.07
C VAL A 52 -7.06 3.62 9.34
N ASN A 53 -6.86 3.40 8.05
CA ASN A 53 -5.96 4.20 7.22
C ASN A 53 -6.36 5.68 7.20
N HIS A 54 -7.66 5.95 7.07
CA HIS A 54 -8.21 7.30 7.12
C HIS A 54 -7.96 7.97 8.49
N LEU A 55 -8.26 7.28 9.57
CA LEU A 55 -8.05 7.79 10.94
C LEU A 55 -6.57 8.12 11.18
N LEU A 56 -5.67 7.20 10.86
CA LEU A 56 -4.23 7.44 10.98
C LEU A 56 -3.81 8.67 10.17
N SER A 57 -4.24 8.74 8.91
CA SER A 57 -3.90 9.86 8.03
C SER A 57 -4.39 11.19 8.59
N ARG A 58 -5.63 11.22 9.05
CA ARG A 58 -6.27 12.40 9.65
C ARG A 58 -5.55 12.84 10.94
N LEU A 59 -5.25 11.90 11.82
CA LEU A 59 -4.54 12.16 13.08
C LEU A 59 -3.13 12.72 12.83
N VAL A 60 -2.37 12.15 11.90
CA VAL A 60 -1.04 12.66 11.53
C VAL A 60 -1.13 14.08 10.97
N VAL A 61 -2.09 14.37 10.11
CA VAL A 61 -2.29 15.74 9.57
C VAL A 61 -2.64 16.71 10.69
N ARG A 62 -3.59 16.36 11.57
CA ARG A 62 -3.99 17.21 12.69
C ARG A 62 -2.86 17.46 13.68
N ALA A 63 -2.10 16.42 14.02
CA ALA A 63 -0.93 16.56 14.91
C ALA A 63 0.14 17.48 14.30
N LYS A 64 0.41 17.39 13.00
CA LYS A 64 1.32 18.30 12.29
C LYS A 64 0.82 19.75 12.34
N GLN A 65 -0.46 19.98 12.09
CA GLN A 65 -1.07 21.31 12.14
C GLN A 65 -1.00 21.90 13.56
N ALA A 66 -1.37 21.12 14.59
CA ALA A 66 -1.32 21.53 15.97
C ALA A 66 0.11 21.90 16.38
N ARG A 67 1.12 21.11 15.98
CA ARG A 67 2.52 21.40 16.28
C ARG A 67 3.03 22.65 15.54
N ALA A 68 2.70 22.79 14.26
CA ALA A 68 3.10 23.96 13.47
C ALA A 68 2.51 25.27 14.03
N ALA A 69 1.23 25.26 14.43
CA ALA A 69 0.56 26.40 15.03
C ALA A 69 1.20 26.81 16.39
N ASN A 70 1.89 25.89 17.05
CA ASN A 70 2.52 26.12 18.37
C ASN A 70 4.07 26.01 18.30
N ALA A 71 4.66 26.24 17.14
CA ALA A 71 6.10 26.00 16.91
C ALA A 71 7.02 26.84 17.82
N ALA A 72 6.59 28.03 18.21
CA ALA A 72 7.35 28.91 19.09
C ALA A 72 7.20 28.59 20.60
N LEU A 73 6.32 27.64 20.95
CA LEU A 73 6.04 27.29 22.34
C LEU A 73 6.92 26.11 22.82
N PRO A 74 7.06 25.95 24.16
CA PRO A 74 7.78 24.80 24.73
C PRO A 74 7.23 23.45 24.26
N ASP A 75 8.06 22.41 24.30
CA ASP A 75 7.71 21.06 23.85
C ASP A 75 6.48 20.49 24.58
N GLU A 76 6.35 20.77 25.86
CA GLU A 76 5.19 20.34 26.68
C GLU A 76 3.88 20.94 26.15
N THR A 77 3.87 22.21 25.80
CA THR A 77 2.69 22.88 25.22
C THR A 77 2.36 22.34 23.85
N ARG A 78 3.38 22.01 23.06
CA ARG A 78 3.20 21.36 21.74
C ARG A 78 2.62 19.95 21.86
N ALA A 79 3.08 19.19 22.84
CA ALA A 79 2.53 17.86 23.14
C ALA A 79 1.06 17.93 23.57
N GLU A 80 0.72 18.92 24.42
CA GLU A 80 -0.66 19.15 24.83
C GLU A 80 -1.56 19.59 23.66
N ALA A 81 -1.05 20.40 22.74
CA ALA A 81 -1.78 20.76 21.53
C ALA A 81 -2.06 19.54 20.63
N ILE A 82 -1.12 18.60 20.54
CA ILE A 82 -1.33 17.33 19.84
C ILE A 82 -2.40 16.50 20.56
N ARG A 83 -2.38 16.42 21.88
CA ARG A 83 -3.38 15.68 22.66
C ARG A 83 -4.79 16.21 22.39
N ARG A 84 -5.00 17.53 22.44
CA ARG A 84 -6.30 18.15 22.11
C ARG A 84 -6.73 17.85 20.67
N ALA A 85 -5.80 17.87 19.71
CA ALA A 85 -6.09 17.52 18.33
C ALA A 85 -6.49 16.05 18.14
N VAL A 86 -6.07 15.15 19.03
CA VAL A 86 -6.53 13.75 19.09
C VAL A 86 -7.96 13.70 19.62
N ASP A 87 -8.24 14.40 20.71
CA ASP A 87 -9.56 14.43 21.34
C ASP A 87 -10.65 14.93 20.38
N ASP A 88 -10.30 15.86 19.47
CA ASP A 88 -11.19 16.35 18.42
C ASP A 88 -11.54 15.30 17.34
N VAL A 89 -10.80 14.20 17.27
CA VAL A 89 -10.95 13.20 16.19
C VAL A 89 -11.53 11.90 16.71
N ILE A 90 -11.08 11.45 17.89
CA ILE A 90 -11.47 10.16 18.48
C ILE A 90 -11.68 10.33 19.99
N ALA A 91 -12.68 9.64 20.51
CA ALA A 91 -12.97 9.54 21.93
C ALA A 91 -12.66 8.12 22.40
N LEU A 92 -11.58 7.96 23.16
CA LEU A 92 -11.10 6.69 23.70
C LEU A 92 -10.80 6.86 25.19
N PRO A 93 -10.65 5.77 25.97
CA PRO A 93 -10.17 5.85 27.34
C PRO A 93 -8.84 6.61 27.42
N GLU A 94 -8.66 7.36 28.51
CA GLU A 94 -7.53 8.29 28.69
C GLU A 94 -6.17 7.66 28.42
N GLU A 95 -5.94 6.43 28.90
CA GLU A 95 -4.69 5.71 28.65
C GLU A 95 -4.42 5.48 27.14
N ARG A 96 -5.46 5.20 26.36
CA ARG A 96 -5.35 5.00 24.89
C ARG A 96 -5.10 6.31 24.18
N GLN A 97 -5.79 7.38 24.59
CA GLN A 97 -5.56 8.73 24.05
C GLN A 97 -4.14 9.20 24.35
N ALA A 98 -3.62 8.98 25.55
CA ALA A 98 -2.26 9.31 25.93
C ALA A 98 -1.23 8.56 25.06
N LEU A 99 -1.44 7.27 24.82
CA LEU A 99 -0.57 6.46 23.97
C LEU A 99 -0.61 6.95 22.51
N ILE A 100 -1.78 7.24 21.96
CA ILE A 100 -1.93 7.79 20.61
C ILE A 100 -1.22 9.14 20.49
N SER A 101 -1.39 10.02 21.46
CA SER A 101 -0.74 11.34 21.49
C SER A 101 0.78 11.22 21.56
N TYR A 102 1.29 10.29 22.37
CA TYR A 102 2.71 9.97 22.41
C TYR A 102 3.24 9.50 21.05
N LEU A 103 2.57 8.52 20.43
CA LEU A 103 2.98 8.00 19.12
C LEU A 103 2.94 9.10 18.04
N LEU A 104 1.90 9.95 18.05
CA LEU A 104 1.80 11.07 17.11
C LEU A 104 2.91 12.10 17.32
N THR A 105 3.28 12.41 18.55
CA THR A 105 4.42 13.28 18.84
C THR A 105 5.71 12.70 18.24
N ARG A 106 5.97 11.41 18.42
CA ARG A 106 7.14 10.73 17.84
C ARG A 106 7.11 10.73 16.30
N ILE A 107 5.92 10.54 15.72
CA ILE A 107 5.71 10.59 14.26
C ILE A 107 6.01 11.99 13.71
N VAL A 108 5.44 13.03 14.32
CA VAL A 108 5.62 14.41 13.85
C VAL A 108 7.07 14.83 14.00
N ASP A 109 7.72 14.53 15.13
CA ASP A 109 9.15 14.78 15.34
C ASP A 109 10.02 14.15 14.24
N ARG A 110 9.70 12.93 13.85
CA ARG A 110 10.41 12.25 12.77
C ARG A 110 10.17 12.89 11.41
N ILE A 111 8.92 13.27 11.13
CA ILE A 111 8.57 13.93 9.87
C ILE A 111 9.28 15.27 9.74
N GLU A 112 9.39 16.04 10.80
CA GLU A 112 10.09 17.34 10.80
C GLU A 112 11.60 17.20 10.64
N ARG A 113 12.20 16.17 11.24
CA ARG A 113 13.63 15.85 11.10
C ARG A 113 13.98 15.24 9.73
N ARG A 114 13.15 15.45 8.72
CA ARG A 114 13.22 14.80 7.40
C ARG A 114 14.50 15.02 6.60
N GLY A 115 15.44 15.82 7.02
CA GLY A 115 16.70 16.05 6.29
C GLY A 115 17.62 14.83 6.11
N ALA A 116 17.35 13.70 6.78
CA ALA A 116 18.18 12.52 6.62
C ALA A 116 17.57 11.54 5.59
N THR A 117 18.07 11.59 4.37
CA THR A 117 17.90 10.53 3.37
C THR A 117 18.49 9.21 3.87
N LEU A 118 18.03 8.09 3.31
CA LEU A 118 18.69 6.80 3.52
C LEU A 118 20.19 6.95 3.24
N THR A 119 21.02 6.44 4.13
CA THR A 119 22.48 6.45 3.91
C THR A 119 22.84 5.58 2.71
N ALA A 120 23.95 5.90 2.04
CA ALA A 120 24.44 5.08 0.94
C ALA A 120 24.63 3.62 1.35
N VAL A 121 25.08 3.38 2.60
CA VAL A 121 25.25 2.03 3.15
C VAL A 121 23.90 1.29 3.27
N GLN A 122 22.86 1.95 3.78
CA GLN A 122 21.52 1.33 3.86
C GLN A 122 20.97 1.02 2.46
N LYS A 123 21.10 1.96 1.53
CA LYS A 123 20.70 1.74 0.12
C LYS A 123 21.44 0.56 -0.47
N ALA A 124 22.77 0.55 -0.39
CA ALA A 124 23.59 -0.53 -0.93
C ALA A 124 23.26 -1.89 -0.34
N ARG A 125 23.02 -1.95 0.98
CA ARG A 125 22.65 -3.20 1.66
C ARG A 125 21.32 -3.76 1.16
N VAL A 126 20.26 -2.93 1.10
CA VAL A 126 18.94 -3.38 0.65
C VAL A 126 18.94 -3.71 -0.84
N THR A 127 19.63 -2.90 -1.66
CA THR A 127 19.81 -3.18 -3.09
C THR A 127 20.57 -4.49 -3.31
N GLY A 128 21.68 -4.69 -2.61
CA GLY A 128 22.46 -5.93 -2.70
C GLY A 128 21.65 -7.16 -2.30
N PHE A 129 20.85 -7.06 -1.22
CA PHE A 129 19.96 -8.14 -0.80
C PHE A 129 18.87 -8.42 -1.84
N ALA A 130 18.24 -7.38 -2.39
CA ALA A 130 17.20 -7.52 -3.39
C ALA A 130 17.75 -8.14 -4.69
N ARG A 131 18.93 -7.67 -5.16
CA ARG A 131 19.62 -8.18 -6.34
C ARG A 131 20.02 -9.66 -6.17
N ALA A 132 20.68 -10.02 -5.06
CA ALA A 132 21.13 -11.38 -4.80
C ALA A 132 19.99 -12.40 -4.79
N ARG A 133 18.80 -11.97 -4.42
CA ARG A 133 17.59 -12.81 -4.38
C ARG A 133 16.68 -12.63 -5.59
N ARG A 134 17.08 -11.84 -6.56
CA ARG A 134 16.26 -11.50 -7.74
C ARG A 134 14.85 -11.07 -7.36
N HIS A 135 14.76 -10.21 -6.33
CA HIS A 135 13.46 -9.71 -5.89
C HIS A 135 12.73 -9.04 -7.04
N ARG A 136 11.43 -9.23 -7.04
CA ARG A 136 10.49 -8.57 -7.94
C ARG A 136 9.86 -7.38 -7.24
N CYS A 137 9.20 -6.52 -7.99
CA CYS A 137 8.34 -5.51 -7.41
C CYS A 137 7.32 -6.18 -6.48
N TYR A 138 7.31 -5.79 -5.21
CA TYR A 138 6.45 -6.40 -4.21
C TYR A 138 4.95 -6.10 -4.42
N ILE A 139 4.65 -5.11 -5.28
CA ILE A 139 3.28 -4.71 -5.62
C ILE A 139 2.79 -5.44 -6.86
N CYS A 140 3.46 -5.26 -8.00
CA CYS A 140 2.99 -5.79 -9.28
C CYS A 140 3.64 -7.12 -9.69
N GLY A 141 4.63 -7.63 -8.95
CA GLY A 141 5.31 -8.90 -9.25
C GLY A 141 6.25 -8.88 -10.44
N ARG A 142 6.42 -7.77 -11.14
CA ARG A 142 7.33 -7.63 -12.29
C ARG A 142 8.80 -7.75 -11.90
N ARG A 143 9.65 -8.25 -12.78
CA ARG A 143 11.11 -8.21 -12.61
C ARG A 143 11.59 -6.78 -12.58
N LEU A 144 12.63 -6.55 -11.78
CA LEU A 144 13.23 -5.24 -11.61
C LEU A 144 14.56 -5.18 -12.33
N PHE A 145 14.84 -4.03 -12.94
CA PHE A 145 16.14 -3.72 -13.54
C PHE A 145 17.01 -2.98 -12.52
N TYR A 146 18.19 -3.51 -12.27
CA TYR A 146 19.12 -2.99 -11.28
C TYR A 146 20.25 -2.15 -11.89
N GLY A 147 20.05 -1.59 -13.06
CA GLY A 147 20.96 -0.65 -13.72
C GLY A 147 22.19 -1.25 -14.40
N ASP A 148 22.75 -2.35 -13.87
CA ASP A 148 23.93 -3.00 -14.44
C ASP A 148 23.56 -4.24 -15.28
N ASP A 149 22.30 -4.62 -15.26
CA ASP A 149 21.77 -5.75 -16.03
C ASP A 149 21.42 -5.34 -17.47
N ALA A 150 22.15 -4.35 -18.03
CA ALA A 150 21.97 -3.87 -19.40
C ALA A 150 22.25 -4.99 -20.42
N VAL A 151 21.35 -5.92 -20.50
CA VAL A 151 21.10 -6.67 -21.73
C VAL A 151 20.25 -5.74 -22.58
N HIS A 152 20.81 -5.26 -23.67
CA HIS A 152 20.11 -4.47 -24.68
C HIS A 152 18.86 -5.22 -25.15
N ASP A 153 17.73 -4.88 -24.55
CA ASP A 153 16.42 -5.28 -25.05
C ASP A 153 15.89 -4.10 -25.88
N PRO A 154 15.44 -4.32 -27.12
CA PRO A 154 14.95 -3.24 -27.99
C PRO A 154 13.71 -2.49 -27.48
N ASP A 155 13.14 -2.89 -26.38
CA ASP A 155 12.01 -2.22 -25.72
C ASP A 155 12.46 -1.32 -24.55
N GLU A 156 13.47 -0.44 -24.75
CA GLU A 156 14.02 0.46 -23.71
C GLU A 156 12.96 1.28 -22.97
N GLU A 157 11.86 1.65 -23.62
CA GLU A 157 10.77 2.43 -23.01
C GLU A 157 10.02 1.62 -21.94
N LYS A 158 9.86 0.31 -22.14
CA LYS A 158 9.25 -0.58 -21.12
C LYS A 158 10.17 -0.88 -19.94
N GLU A 159 11.49 -0.83 -20.18
CA GLU A 159 12.50 -1.03 -19.14
C GLU A 159 12.54 0.12 -18.13
N ALA A 160 12.38 1.37 -18.57
CA ALA A 160 12.37 2.54 -17.71
C ALA A 160 11.29 2.43 -16.60
N PHE A 161 10.10 1.93 -16.95
CA PHE A 161 9.02 1.74 -15.96
C PHE A 161 9.27 0.62 -14.95
N ARG A 162 10.28 -0.23 -15.18
CA ARG A 162 10.67 -1.35 -14.32
C ARG A 162 11.93 -1.05 -13.50
N SER A 163 12.45 0.19 -13.57
CA SER A 163 13.61 0.62 -12.81
C SER A 163 13.43 0.29 -11.33
N PHE A 164 14.50 -0.26 -10.73
CA PHE A 164 14.51 -0.57 -9.33
C PHE A 164 14.49 0.69 -8.48
N GLU A 165 13.56 0.73 -7.56
CA GLU A 165 13.48 1.71 -6.49
C GLU A 165 13.33 1.05 -5.13
N LEU A 166 13.73 1.78 -4.09
CA LEU A 166 13.47 1.41 -2.71
C LEU A 166 12.23 2.15 -2.21
N ASP A 167 11.21 1.38 -1.89
CA ASP A 167 10.01 1.91 -1.29
C ASP A 167 9.94 1.60 0.20
N HIS A 168 9.32 2.50 0.95
CA HIS A 168 9.01 2.29 2.34
C HIS A 168 7.67 1.56 2.46
N LEU A 169 7.69 0.30 2.95
CA LEU A 169 6.47 -0.50 3.16
C LEU A 169 5.41 0.28 3.92
N PHE A 170 5.82 0.95 4.99
CA PHE A 170 5.01 1.95 5.67
C PHE A 170 5.58 3.35 5.35
N PRO A 171 4.81 4.24 4.70
CA PRO A 171 5.31 5.53 4.22
C PRO A 171 5.88 6.41 5.33
N GLN A 172 7.03 7.05 5.06
CA GLN A 172 7.63 7.99 6.01
C GLN A 172 6.70 9.16 6.36
N ALA A 173 5.89 9.61 5.40
CA ALA A 173 4.90 10.65 5.60
C ALA A 173 3.80 10.27 6.62
N ARG A 174 3.68 9.00 6.93
CA ARG A 174 2.77 8.42 7.90
C ARG A 174 3.50 7.88 9.15
N GLY A 175 4.76 8.24 9.34
CA GLY A 175 5.56 7.84 10.49
C GLY A 175 6.33 6.53 10.31
N GLY A 176 6.48 6.07 9.06
CA GLY A 176 7.28 4.89 8.74
C GLY A 176 8.74 5.03 9.16
N GLY A 177 9.32 3.95 9.66
CA GLY A 177 10.72 3.85 10.05
C GLY A 177 11.65 3.90 8.86
N ARG A 178 12.95 4.12 9.15
CA ARG A 178 14.03 4.09 8.15
C ARG A 178 14.84 2.80 8.17
N GLY A 179 14.41 1.86 8.99
CA GLY A 179 15.05 0.54 9.05
C GLY A 179 14.91 -0.22 7.74
N SER A 180 15.83 -1.12 7.48
CA SER A 180 15.79 -1.98 6.31
C SER A 180 14.58 -2.93 6.32
N ASP A 181 14.00 -3.17 7.48
CA ASP A 181 12.75 -3.92 7.68
C ASP A 181 11.51 -3.20 7.13
N ASN A 182 11.60 -1.87 6.97
CA ASN A 182 10.55 -1.05 6.35
C ASN A 182 10.83 -0.73 4.88
N LEU A 183 11.85 -1.34 4.27
CA LEU A 183 12.21 -1.10 2.87
C LEU A 183 11.92 -2.35 2.01
N ALA A 184 11.42 -2.13 0.82
CA ALA A 184 11.17 -3.18 -0.16
C ALA A 184 11.60 -2.77 -1.56
N ALA A 185 11.90 -3.78 -2.38
CA ALA A 185 12.15 -3.60 -3.81
C ALA A 185 10.84 -3.29 -4.53
N CYS A 186 10.81 -2.19 -5.26
CA CYS A 186 9.66 -1.72 -6.00
C CYS A 186 10.09 -1.24 -7.39
N CYS A 187 9.22 -1.26 -8.37
CA CYS A 187 9.46 -0.55 -9.61
C CYS A 187 9.00 0.91 -9.48
N GLU A 188 9.60 1.79 -10.26
CA GLU A 188 9.33 3.22 -10.27
C GLU A 188 7.83 3.53 -10.38
N SER A 189 7.14 2.91 -11.33
CA SER A 189 5.69 3.12 -11.53
C SER A 189 4.88 2.78 -10.27
N CYS A 190 5.15 1.62 -9.66
CA CYS A 190 4.43 1.22 -8.46
C CYS A 190 4.76 2.10 -7.27
N ASN A 191 6.02 2.53 -7.12
CA ASN A 191 6.43 3.46 -6.08
C ASN A 191 5.71 4.80 -6.22
N LYS A 192 5.66 5.33 -7.44
CA LYS A 192 4.95 6.57 -7.77
C LYS A 192 3.44 6.48 -7.50
N TYR A 193 2.78 5.38 -7.89
CA TYR A 193 1.35 5.20 -7.63
C TYR A 193 1.04 4.99 -6.15
N LYS A 194 1.89 4.24 -5.45
CA LYS A 194 1.73 4.01 -4.01
C LYS A 194 1.84 5.30 -3.20
N ASP A 195 2.84 6.14 -3.52
CA ASP A 195 3.07 7.41 -2.84
C ASP A 195 2.98 7.26 -1.30
N VAL A 196 2.07 7.99 -0.67
CA VAL A 196 1.83 7.98 0.79
C VAL A 196 0.73 7.02 1.23
N ASN A 197 0.18 6.24 0.31
CA ASN A 197 -0.88 5.28 0.62
C ASN A 197 -0.35 4.10 1.45
N LEU A 198 -1.15 3.64 2.41
CA LEU A 198 -0.79 2.58 3.34
C LEU A 198 -1.10 1.19 2.78
N SER A 199 -2.15 1.09 1.97
CA SER A 199 -2.60 -0.14 1.35
C SER A 199 -3.46 0.14 0.11
N PHE A 200 -3.80 -0.91 -0.60
CA PHE A 200 -4.75 -0.84 -1.71
C PHE A 200 -6.13 -0.27 -1.30
N ALA A 201 -6.48 -0.33 -0.02
CA ALA A 201 -7.74 0.20 0.49
C ALA A 201 -7.81 1.73 0.50
N ASP A 202 -6.68 2.43 0.29
CA ASP A 202 -6.66 3.90 0.23
C ASP A 202 -7.11 4.43 -1.13
N PHE A 203 -7.15 3.58 -2.15
CA PHE A 203 -7.56 3.99 -3.48
C PHE A 203 -9.08 4.17 -3.55
N PRO A 204 -9.56 5.20 -4.25
CA PRO A 204 -10.98 5.36 -4.51
C PRO A 204 -11.43 4.20 -5.40
N ILE A 205 -12.32 3.37 -4.87
CA ILE A 205 -12.88 2.24 -5.57
C ILE A 205 -14.31 2.59 -5.86
N GLU A 206 -14.54 3.01 -7.08
CA GLU A 206 -15.88 3.17 -7.59
C GLU A 206 -16.42 1.79 -7.94
N MET A 207 -17.63 1.55 -7.51
CA MET A 207 -18.31 0.30 -7.68
C MET A 207 -19.34 0.44 -8.78
N SER A 208 -19.25 -0.39 -9.81
CA SER A 208 -20.40 -0.57 -10.68
C SER A 208 -21.40 -1.50 -10.02
N GLN A 209 -22.63 -1.04 -9.93
CA GLN A 209 -23.73 -1.78 -9.36
C GLN A 209 -24.44 -2.69 -10.40
N SER A 210 -24.07 -2.59 -11.68
CA SER A 210 -24.74 -3.32 -12.74
C SER A 210 -23.93 -4.53 -13.22
N PRO A 211 -24.46 -5.74 -13.16
CA PRO A 211 -23.84 -6.92 -13.74
C PRO A 211 -23.83 -6.89 -15.28
N SER A 212 -24.67 -6.06 -15.89
CA SER A 212 -24.86 -5.98 -17.35
C SER A 212 -24.05 -4.86 -18.02
N LEU A 213 -23.03 -4.33 -17.35
CA LEU A 213 -22.17 -3.31 -17.96
C LEU A 213 -21.46 -3.86 -19.20
N ASN A 214 -21.54 -3.07 -20.26
CA ASN A 214 -20.73 -3.31 -21.45
C ASN A 214 -19.23 -3.28 -21.08
N PRO A 215 -18.41 -4.24 -21.57
CA PRO A 215 -16.97 -4.29 -21.36
C PRO A 215 -16.24 -2.95 -21.57
N VAL A 216 -16.66 -2.16 -22.56
CA VAL A 216 -16.09 -0.81 -22.81
C VAL A 216 -16.38 0.16 -21.66
N GLN A 217 -17.55 0.07 -21.03
CA GLN A 217 -17.90 0.91 -19.88
C GLN A 217 -17.10 0.49 -18.64
N VAL A 218 -16.95 -0.80 -18.42
CA VAL A 218 -16.12 -1.34 -17.34
C VAL A 218 -14.66 -0.91 -17.50
N ALA A 219 -14.10 -1.02 -18.70
CA ALA A 219 -12.73 -0.58 -18.98
C ALA A 219 -12.48 0.92 -18.72
N LYS A 220 -13.53 1.75 -18.83
CA LYS A 220 -13.45 3.18 -18.48
C LYS A 220 -13.46 3.46 -16.99
N VAL A 221 -14.20 2.64 -16.24
CA VAL A 221 -14.28 2.75 -14.78
C VAL A 221 -13.02 2.20 -14.12
N PHE A 222 -12.48 1.10 -14.65
CA PHE A 222 -11.24 0.49 -14.16
C PHE A 222 -10.02 1.14 -14.78
N ASP A 223 -9.71 2.35 -14.32
CA ASP A 223 -8.51 3.09 -14.70
C ASP A 223 -7.21 2.48 -14.13
N GLY A 224 -6.07 3.10 -14.44
CA GLY A 224 -4.77 2.66 -13.96
C GLY A 224 -4.64 2.58 -12.45
N ARG A 225 -5.43 3.36 -11.69
CA ARG A 225 -5.40 3.34 -10.20
C ARG A 225 -6.08 2.10 -9.65
N ILE A 226 -7.19 1.70 -10.24
CA ILE A 226 -7.91 0.48 -9.82
C ILE A 226 -7.10 -0.73 -10.20
N LYS A 227 -6.54 -0.77 -11.41
CA LYS A 227 -5.57 -1.80 -11.83
C LYS A 227 -4.44 -1.93 -10.79
N PHE A 228 -3.82 -0.83 -10.42
CA PHE A 228 -2.75 -0.81 -9.42
C PHE A 228 -3.23 -1.35 -8.08
N ALA A 229 -4.39 -0.93 -7.60
CA ALA A 229 -4.96 -1.39 -6.33
C ALA A 229 -5.23 -2.90 -6.34
N LEU A 230 -5.76 -3.45 -7.44
CA LEU A 230 -5.98 -4.88 -7.62
C LEU A 230 -4.66 -5.66 -7.64
N LEU A 231 -3.66 -5.21 -8.39
CA LEU A 231 -2.33 -5.80 -8.40
C LEU A 231 -1.71 -5.79 -7.01
N TRP A 232 -1.83 -4.69 -6.28
CA TRP A 232 -1.33 -4.60 -4.92
C TRP A 232 -2.05 -5.55 -3.97
N ARG A 233 -3.38 -5.65 -4.06
CA ARG A 233 -4.18 -6.60 -3.28
C ARG A 233 -3.73 -8.05 -3.51
N GLN A 234 -3.47 -8.41 -4.76
CA GLN A 234 -3.06 -9.75 -5.16
C GLN A 234 -1.56 -10.01 -5.05
N GLY A 235 -0.75 -9.00 -4.68
CA GLY A 235 0.70 -9.12 -4.60
C GLY A 235 1.36 -9.44 -5.93
N GLY A 236 0.80 -8.94 -7.04
CA GLY A 236 1.30 -9.15 -8.40
C GLY A 236 1.20 -10.59 -8.89
N ALA A 237 0.22 -11.34 -8.39
CA ALA A 237 -0.03 -12.72 -8.80
C ALA A 237 -1.39 -12.86 -9.48
N CYS A 238 -1.48 -13.75 -10.45
CA CYS A 238 -2.73 -14.14 -11.08
C CYS A 238 -3.70 -14.70 -10.04
N ALA A 239 -4.93 -14.24 -10.03
CA ALA A 239 -5.98 -14.71 -9.11
C ALA A 239 -6.35 -16.19 -9.33
N ARG A 240 -6.12 -16.72 -10.54
CA ARG A 240 -6.51 -18.07 -10.93
C ARG A 240 -5.41 -19.09 -10.63
N CYS A 241 -4.19 -18.88 -11.16
CA CYS A 241 -3.10 -19.85 -11.04
C CYS A 241 -2.06 -19.49 -9.96
N GLY A 242 -2.10 -18.30 -9.38
CA GLY A 242 -1.13 -17.84 -8.39
C GLY A 242 0.25 -17.49 -8.94
N LYS A 243 0.52 -17.73 -10.24
CA LYS A 243 1.79 -17.34 -10.85
C LYS A 243 1.94 -15.82 -10.82
N LYS A 244 3.17 -15.34 -10.62
CA LYS A 244 3.47 -13.93 -10.79
C LYS A 244 3.29 -13.57 -12.27
N PHE A 245 2.73 -12.40 -12.56
CA PHE A 245 2.43 -12.01 -13.94
C PHE A 245 3.62 -12.05 -14.88
N HIS A 246 4.82 -11.84 -14.34
CA HIS A 246 6.05 -11.91 -15.13
C HIS A 246 6.56 -13.34 -15.39
N ASP A 247 5.97 -14.34 -14.79
CA ASP A 247 6.28 -15.76 -15.03
C ASP A 247 5.31 -16.41 -16.00
N THR A 248 4.34 -15.64 -16.49
CA THR A 248 3.40 -16.08 -17.52
C THR A 248 4.00 -15.82 -18.91
N ALA A 249 3.72 -16.69 -19.84
CA ALA A 249 4.21 -16.56 -21.23
C ALA A 249 3.66 -15.29 -21.91
N ASP A 250 2.48 -14.86 -21.47
CA ASP A 250 1.83 -13.63 -21.91
C ASP A 250 1.67 -12.69 -20.72
N GLU A 251 2.35 -11.55 -20.76
CA GLU A 251 2.25 -10.51 -19.75
C GLU A 251 0.92 -9.76 -19.79
N ARG A 252 -0.02 -10.15 -20.64
CA ARG A 252 -1.36 -9.55 -20.69
C ARG A 252 -2.10 -9.79 -19.38
N LEU A 253 -2.80 -8.77 -18.94
CA LEU A 253 -3.62 -8.79 -17.76
C LEU A 253 -5.08 -8.62 -18.12
N TYR A 254 -5.91 -9.44 -17.52
CA TYR A 254 -7.35 -9.44 -17.74
C TYR A 254 -8.08 -9.18 -16.44
N LEU A 255 -9.10 -8.34 -16.52
CA LEU A 255 -10.02 -8.14 -15.43
C LEU A 255 -11.09 -9.22 -15.50
N VAL A 256 -11.20 -10.02 -14.47
CA VAL A 256 -12.17 -11.11 -14.35
C VAL A 256 -13.00 -10.97 -13.09
N ARG A 257 -14.23 -11.47 -13.13
CA ARG A 257 -15.09 -11.56 -11.94
C ARG A 257 -14.83 -12.87 -11.20
N ARG A 258 -14.99 -12.87 -9.89
CA ARG A 258 -15.03 -14.08 -9.06
C ARG A 258 -16.35 -14.81 -9.26
N ASP A 259 -17.41 -14.03 -9.18
CA ASP A 259 -18.79 -14.45 -9.40
C ASP A 259 -19.32 -13.71 -10.63
N VAL A 260 -19.65 -14.45 -11.66
CA VAL A 260 -20.12 -13.92 -12.94
C VAL A 260 -21.52 -13.35 -12.86
N ASP A 261 -22.29 -13.80 -11.88
CA ASP A 261 -23.66 -13.34 -11.66
C ASP A 261 -23.72 -12.06 -10.83
N ASP A 262 -22.58 -11.66 -10.21
CA ASP A 262 -22.48 -10.43 -9.42
C ASP A 262 -21.89 -9.28 -10.22
N ALA A 263 -22.09 -8.05 -9.74
CA ALA A 263 -21.66 -6.82 -10.39
C ALA A 263 -20.13 -6.67 -10.41
N TYR A 264 -19.65 -5.76 -11.26
CA TYR A 264 -18.24 -5.34 -11.28
C TYR A 264 -17.96 -4.39 -10.11
N HIS A 265 -17.70 -4.92 -8.95
CA HIS A 265 -17.24 -4.17 -7.78
C HIS A 265 -15.89 -4.70 -7.28
N PHE A 266 -15.23 -3.91 -6.47
CA PHE A 266 -13.83 -4.18 -6.11
C PHE A 266 -13.59 -5.54 -5.46
N THR A 267 -14.49 -6.03 -4.63
CA THR A 267 -14.34 -7.34 -4.00
C THR A 267 -14.64 -8.49 -4.96
N ASN A 268 -15.44 -8.26 -6.02
CA ASN A 268 -15.75 -9.25 -7.03
C ASN A 268 -14.72 -9.28 -8.18
N VAL A 269 -14.08 -8.17 -8.51
CA VAL A 269 -13.11 -8.13 -9.63
C VAL A 269 -11.71 -8.54 -9.19
N GLN A 270 -10.99 -9.20 -10.10
CA GLN A 270 -9.64 -9.69 -9.92
C GLN A 270 -8.84 -9.49 -11.20
N VAL A 271 -7.53 -9.65 -11.12
CA VAL A 271 -6.64 -9.67 -12.28
C VAL A 271 -6.18 -11.10 -12.54
N ALA A 272 -6.34 -11.58 -13.75
CA ALA A 272 -5.86 -12.87 -14.22
C ALA A 272 -4.83 -12.71 -15.36
N CYS A 273 -3.98 -13.73 -15.58
CA CYS A 273 -3.06 -13.78 -16.69
C CYS A 273 -3.71 -14.37 -17.95
N GLY A 274 -3.13 -14.08 -19.11
CA GLY A 274 -3.62 -14.58 -20.39
C GLY A 274 -3.68 -16.11 -20.50
N GLU A 275 -2.72 -16.81 -19.85
CA GLU A 275 -2.74 -18.28 -19.83
C GLU A 275 -3.99 -18.88 -19.15
N CYS A 276 -4.58 -18.15 -18.21
CA CYS A 276 -5.77 -18.59 -17.48
C CYS A 276 -7.08 -18.20 -18.16
N GLU A 277 -7.01 -17.34 -19.17
CA GLU A 277 -8.18 -16.86 -19.88
C GLU A 277 -8.51 -17.72 -21.11
N ASP A 278 -7.51 -18.40 -21.69
CA ASP A 278 -7.65 -19.18 -22.93
C ASP A 278 -8.49 -20.47 -22.78
N GLY A 279 -9.00 -20.78 -21.57
CA GLY A 279 -9.83 -21.95 -21.31
C GLY A 279 -11.16 -21.60 -20.67
N ASP A 280 -12.26 -21.68 -21.37
CA ASP A 280 -13.66 -21.70 -20.91
C ASP A 280 -14.25 -20.44 -20.24
N MET A 281 -13.52 -19.36 -20.04
CA MET A 281 -14.00 -18.17 -19.34
C MET A 281 -13.95 -16.89 -20.17
N LEU A 282 -13.87 -17.02 -21.47
CA LEU A 282 -13.65 -15.95 -22.43
C LEU A 282 -14.76 -14.90 -22.54
N ASP A 283 -15.94 -15.18 -22.06
CA ASP A 283 -17.06 -14.25 -22.26
C ASP A 283 -16.99 -13.00 -21.40
N GLU A 284 -16.05 -12.90 -20.44
CA GLU A 284 -16.03 -11.79 -19.48
C GLU A 284 -14.65 -11.17 -19.18
N GLY A 285 -13.58 -11.64 -19.79
CA GLY A 285 -12.25 -11.08 -19.60
C GLY A 285 -12.08 -9.74 -20.32
N ILE A 286 -11.93 -8.66 -19.59
CA ILE A 286 -11.65 -7.34 -20.15
C ILE A 286 -10.16 -7.11 -20.11
N LYS A 287 -9.54 -6.90 -21.27
CA LYS A 287 -8.12 -6.58 -21.37
C LYS A 287 -7.86 -5.25 -20.66
N ILE A 288 -7.03 -5.30 -19.63
CA ILE A 288 -6.55 -4.10 -18.95
C ILE A 288 -5.42 -3.54 -19.84
N ARG A 289 -5.63 -2.38 -20.44
CA ARG A 289 -4.57 -1.67 -21.16
C ARG A 289 -3.51 -1.18 -20.20
N ASP A 290 -2.25 -1.35 -20.61
CA ASP A 290 -1.09 -0.77 -19.94
C ASP A 290 -1.05 0.74 -20.10
#